data_9d60671437811f336f8c517ea9b59ecd
#
_entry.id   9d60671437811f336f8c517ea9b59ecd
#
_cell.length_a   1.000
_cell.length_b   1.000
_cell.length_c   1.000
_cell.angle_alpha   90.00
_cell.angle_beta   90.00
_cell.angle_gamma   90.00
#
_symmetry.space_group_name_H-M   'P 1'
#
loop_
_entity.id
_entity.type
_entity.pdbx_description
1 polymer ?
#
loop_
_entity_poly.entity_id
_entity_poly.type
_entity_poly.pdbx_seq_one_letter_code
_entity_poly.pdbx_strand_id
1 'polypeptide(L)'
;MKELYTTAGIFVVLILLGVWMVQNNRNEQEKKLVQLRKKWGKKQEKRTAREKKEKLEACLRRKAGESFCVDAITWNDLDLDAVFDTVDHTVSVCGEEYLYTALRMPVTTTEIREERERLMKLFAENQKAREAVQKALLLMGKEKMNPPTEEIAVLMAEPGEKGKYLLMAGIAVLGIGLLFVLPPLGVAVLFASMVGNGLMHGRESKKLESALKAFGCILRLQRTARELGKEKISGLEMYQKRLEEQEKQLRPITRKCRTLVNTKESQGGAANMIFAYFHTFFLLDLIEYSSVVSGVKSYEKAILQMAEDLGLLDFALSAASYRESLSYYCRPEFLDEKKAGCRIDAEELYHPLLTHPVANSLYAEGGILLTGSNASGKSTFMKNMAVNAILAQALNTSLSKRYRGVVCRIMTSMALRDNLAQGESYFVVEVKSLKRILEASREKTPLLCVIDEVLRGTNTTERIAASESVLAALRRANVLCLAATHDTELTYLLEDLYTNYHFEEQITAQSISFPYRLEQGPARGKNAIALLGNMGIDEKIVKQAERRAAEFETTGSWEKNKFLR
;
A
#
# COMPACT_ATOMS: atom_id res chain seq x y z
N MET A 1 -12.12 -61.71 -15.55
CA MET A 1 -10.65 -61.50 -15.47
C MET A 1 -10.18 -60.28 -16.31
N LYS A 2 -10.57 -60.15 -17.60
CA LYS A 2 -10.15 -58.95 -18.40
C LYS A 2 -10.58 -57.59 -17.80
N GLU A 3 -11.78 -57.49 -17.31
CA GLU A 3 -12.29 -56.23 -16.69
C GLU A 3 -11.57 -55.88 -15.39
N LEU A 4 -11.12 -56.90 -14.62
CA LEU A 4 -10.34 -56.70 -13.39
C LEU A 4 -8.93 -56.14 -13.70
N TYR A 5 -8.30 -56.62 -14.79
CA TYR A 5 -6.98 -56.11 -15.24
C TYR A 5 -7.10 -54.68 -15.82
N THR A 6 -8.18 -54.37 -16.52
CA THR A 6 -8.41 -52.98 -17.04
C THR A 6 -8.66 -52.01 -15.93
N THR A 7 -9.48 -52.33 -14.92
CA THR A 7 -9.71 -51.49 -13.73
C THR A 7 -8.46 -51.30 -12.88
N ALA A 8 -7.67 -52.36 -12.66
CA ALA A 8 -6.38 -52.29 -11.98
C ALA A 8 -5.39 -51.40 -12.75
N GLY A 9 -5.34 -51.51 -14.08
CA GLY A 9 -4.50 -50.68 -14.94
C GLY A 9 -4.86 -49.21 -14.85
N ILE A 10 -6.16 -48.86 -14.89
CA ILE A 10 -6.64 -47.47 -14.74
C ILE A 10 -6.24 -46.94 -13.37
N PHE A 11 -6.38 -47.74 -12.31
CA PHE A 11 -6.02 -47.33 -10.93
C PHE A 11 -4.52 -47.04 -10.79
N VAL A 12 -3.67 -47.87 -11.40
CA VAL A 12 -2.20 -47.65 -11.42
C VAL A 12 -1.86 -46.35 -12.17
N VAL A 13 -2.49 -46.11 -13.33
CA VAL A 13 -2.29 -44.86 -14.09
C VAL A 13 -2.72 -43.65 -13.30
N LEU A 14 -3.85 -43.68 -12.58
CA LEU A 14 -4.30 -42.60 -11.72
C LEU A 14 -3.33 -42.35 -10.55
N ILE A 15 -2.78 -43.39 -9.94
CA ILE A 15 -1.76 -43.27 -8.89
C ILE A 15 -0.50 -42.61 -9.47
N LEU A 16 -0.02 -43.07 -10.62
CA LEU A 16 1.17 -42.54 -11.28
C LEU A 16 0.99 -41.06 -11.67
N LEU A 17 -0.18 -40.69 -12.19
CA LEU A 17 -0.55 -39.32 -12.47
C LEU A 17 -0.59 -38.48 -11.17
N GLY A 18 -1.14 -39.02 -10.10
CA GLY A 18 -1.15 -38.36 -8.78
C GLY A 18 0.28 -38.13 -8.25
N VAL A 19 1.14 -39.14 -8.33
CA VAL A 19 2.56 -39.01 -7.94
C VAL A 19 3.29 -37.99 -8.81
N TRP A 20 3.08 -38.04 -10.12
CA TRP A 20 3.67 -37.08 -11.06
C TRP A 20 3.22 -35.65 -10.77
N MET A 21 1.91 -35.42 -10.52
CA MET A 21 1.38 -34.10 -10.16
C MET A 21 2.01 -33.56 -8.86
N VAL A 22 2.16 -34.42 -7.83
CA VAL A 22 2.82 -34.04 -6.57
C VAL A 22 4.28 -33.69 -6.79
N GLN A 23 5.00 -34.51 -7.59
CA GLN A 23 6.40 -34.28 -7.92
C GLN A 23 6.58 -32.98 -8.72
N ASN A 24 5.73 -32.75 -9.72
CA ASN A 24 5.78 -31.54 -10.54
C ASN A 24 5.50 -30.28 -9.70
N ASN A 25 4.53 -30.33 -8.80
CA ASN A 25 4.25 -29.23 -7.86
C ASN A 25 5.43 -28.94 -6.92
N ARG A 26 6.13 -29.99 -6.44
CA ARG A 26 7.34 -29.81 -5.61
C ARG A 26 8.47 -29.15 -6.42
N ASN A 27 8.72 -29.61 -7.63
CA ASN A 27 9.72 -29.03 -8.51
C ASN A 27 9.44 -27.56 -8.85
N GLU A 28 8.17 -27.20 -9.07
CA GLU A 28 7.76 -25.81 -9.27
C GLU A 28 8.02 -24.93 -8.04
N GLN A 29 7.72 -25.43 -6.84
CA GLN A 29 8.00 -24.71 -5.60
C GLN A 29 9.52 -24.54 -5.37
N GLU A 30 10.31 -25.56 -5.64
CA GLU A 30 11.78 -25.47 -5.54
C GLU A 30 12.35 -24.44 -6.53
N LYS A 31 11.86 -24.44 -7.79
CA LYS A 31 12.25 -23.42 -8.78
C LYS A 31 11.94 -22.01 -8.28
N LYS A 32 10.76 -21.80 -7.70
CA LYS A 32 10.37 -20.49 -7.12
C LYS A 32 11.27 -20.11 -5.94
N LEU A 33 11.61 -21.03 -5.05
CA LEU A 33 12.54 -20.77 -3.94
C LEU A 33 13.94 -20.40 -4.44
N VAL A 34 14.46 -21.08 -5.47
CA VAL A 34 15.74 -20.72 -6.10
C VAL A 34 15.67 -19.29 -6.70
N GLN A 35 14.55 -18.91 -7.30
CA GLN A 35 14.36 -17.54 -7.79
C GLN A 35 14.33 -16.52 -6.66
N LEU A 36 13.66 -16.82 -5.53
CA LEU A 36 13.62 -15.94 -4.36
C LEU A 36 15.01 -15.75 -3.75
N ARG A 37 15.82 -16.81 -3.66
CA ARG A 37 17.23 -16.73 -3.24
C ARG A 37 18.02 -15.76 -4.13
N LYS A 38 17.86 -15.86 -5.46
CA LYS A 38 18.56 -15.01 -6.42
C LYS A 38 18.10 -13.56 -6.38
N LYS A 39 16.85 -13.29 -5.97
CA LYS A 39 16.25 -11.96 -5.87
C LYS A 39 16.48 -11.29 -4.51
N TRP A 40 16.91 -12.04 -3.50
CA TRP A 40 17.17 -11.48 -2.17
C TRP A 40 18.22 -10.38 -2.23
N GLY A 41 17.95 -9.23 -1.60
CA GLY A 41 18.83 -8.08 -1.59
C GLY A 41 19.02 -7.40 -2.94
N LYS A 42 18.14 -7.61 -3.92
CA LYS A 42 18.19 -6.94 -5.21
C LYS A 42 17.03 -5.96 -5.36
N LYS A 43 17.29 -4.82 -6.00
CA LYS A 43 16.25 -3.85 -6.33
C LYS A 43 15.12 -4.50 -7.11
N GLN A 44 13.89 -4.16 -6.78
CA GLN A 44 12.69 -4.62 -7.51
C GLN A 44 12.38 -3.64 -8.65
N GLU A 45 12.07 -4.19 -9.83
CA GLU A 45 11.66 -3.42 -11.02
C GLU A 45 10.16 -3.56 -11.31
N LYS A 46 9.48 -4.45 -10.56
CA LYS A 46 8.06 -4.78 -10.80
C LYS A 46 7.15 -3.68 -10.27
N ARG A 47 6.21 -3.24 -11.11
CA ARG A 47 5.14 -2.31 -10.72
C ARG A 47 3.86 -3.07 -10.39
N THR A 48 3.25 -2.72 -9.26
CA THR A 48 1.95 -3.26 -8.85
C THR A 48 0.84 -2.66 -9.71
N ALA A 49 -0.04 -3.51 -10.24
CA ALA A 49 -1.13 -3.06 -11.09
C ALA A 49 -2.08 -2.11 -10.32
N ARG A 50 -2.60 -1.09 -11.01
CA ARG A 50 -3.50 -0.07 -10.44
C ARG A 50 -4.72 -0.68 -9.76
N GLU A 51 -5.40 -1.64 -10.41
CA GLU A 51 -6.56 -2.33 -9.85
C GLU A 51 -6.25 -2.98 -8.49
N LYS A 52 -5.05 -3.54 -8.34
CA LYS A 52 -4.63 -4.15 -7.09
C LYS A 52 -4.39 -3.14 -5.98
N LYS A 53 -3.82 -1.97 -6.32
CA LYS A 53 -3.64 -0.86 -5.37
C LYS A 53 -4.98 -0.31 -4.88
N GLU A 54 -5.97 -0.19 -5.76
CA GLU A 54 -7.34 0.20 -5.40
C GLU A 54 -7.98 -0.79 -4.39
N LYS A 55 -7.75 -2.10 -4.55
CA LYS A 55 -8.20 -3.13 -3.58
C LYS A 55 -7.47 -3.03 -2.25
N LEU A 56 -6.16 -2.80 -2.25
CA LEU A 56 -5.38 -2.57 -1.02
C LEU A 56 -5.87 -1.32 -0.27
N GLU A 57 -6.22 -0.26 -0.98
CA GLU A 57 -6.80 0.93 -0.39
C GLU A 57 -8.19 0.67 0.22
N ALA A 58 -9.03 -0.14 -0.43
CA ALA A 58 -10.31 -0.56 0.13
C ALA A 58 -10.14 -1.36 1.44
N CYS A 59 -9.12 -2.23 1.52
CA CYS A 59 -8.77 -2.95 2.75
C CYS A 59 -8.33 -2.00 3.86
N LEU A 60 -7.50 -1.01 3.53
CA LEU A 60 -7.05 0.00 4.47
C LEU A 60 -8.20 0.75 5.13
N ARG A 61 -9.18 1.22 4.34
CA ARG A 61 -10.36 1.95 4.85
C ARG A 61 -11.16 1.17 5.89
N ARG A 62 -11.11 -0.17 5.83
CA ARG A 62 -11.77 -1.04 6.82
C ARG A 62 -10.94 -1.21 8.10
N LYS A 63 -9.61 -1.12 7.98
CA LYS A 63 -8.68 -1.29 9.10
C LYS A 63 -8.37 0.00 9.85
N ALA A 64 -8.38 1.14 9.16
CA ALA A 64 -7.87 2.41 9.69
C ALA A 64 -8.65 2.91 10.93
N GLY A 65 -9.98 2.71 10.99
CA GLY A 65 -10.77 3.25 12.09
C GLY A 65 -10.50 4.73 12.32
N GLU A 66 -10.18 5.11 13.56
CA GLU A 66 -9.77 6.48 13.94
C GLU A 66 -8.24 6.73 13.88
N SER A 67 -7.46 5.71 13.50
CA SER A 67 -6.00 5.83 13.46
C SER A 67 -5.54 6.73 12.32
N PHE A 68 -4.44 7.46 12.53
CA PHE A 68 -3.85 8.28 11.47
C PHE A 68 -3.45 7.43 10.27
N CYS A 69 -3.93 7.86 9.11
CA CYS A 69 -3.59 7.29 7.82
C CYS A 69 -3.00 8.39 6.92
N VAL A 70 -1.89 8.09 6.27
CA VAL A 70 -1.34 8.95 5.21
C VAL A 70 -2.41 9.09 4.13
N ASP A 71 -2.91 10.29 3.92
CA ASP A 71 -4.00 10.56 3.00
C ASP A 71 -3.59 10.48 1.53
N ALA A 72 -4.56 10.54 0.64
CA ALA A 72 -4.33 10.42 -0.80
C ALA A 72 -3.48 11.57 -1.37
N ILE A 73 -3.60 12.79 -0.83
CA ILE A 73 -2.80 13.94 -1.26
C ILE A 73 -1.34 13.68 -0.93
N THR A 74 -1.03 13.39 0.34
CA THR A 74 0.33 13.10 0.81
C THR A 74 0.92 11.87 0.09
N TRP A 75 0.12 10.83 -0.13
CA TRP A 75 0.55 9.63 -0.86
C TRP A 75 0.98 9.95 -2.29
N ASN A 76 0.20 10.74 -3.00
CA ASN A 76 0.50 11.14 -4.37
C ASN A 76 1.66 12.14 -4.45
N ASP A 77 1.70 13.13 -3.57
CA ASP A 77 2.77 14.13 -3.52
C ASP A 77 4.16 13.50 -3.33
N LEU A 78 4.23 12.45 -2.51
CA LEU A 78 5.47 11.75 -2.17
C LEU A 78 5.78 10.58 -3.12
N ASP A 79 5.00 10.36 -4.18
CA ASP A 79 5.15 9.23 -5.10
C ASP A 79 5.23 7.87 -4.37
N LEU A 80 4.44 7.71 -3.29
CA LEU A 80 4.51 6.53 -2.41
C LEU A 80 4.10 5.23 -3.10
N ASP A 81 3.41 5.28 -4.22
CA ASP A 81 3.21 4.10 -5.07
C ASP A 81 4.52 3.53 -5.62
N ALA A 82 5.43 4.40 -6.06
CA ALA A 82 6.75 3.97 -6.53
C ALA A 82 7.64 3.52 -5.37
N VAL A 83 7.54 4.18 -4.21
CA VAL A 83 8.25 3.75 -2.99
C VAL A 83 7.76 2.36 -2.55
N PHE A 84 6.44 2.13 -2.52
CA PHE A 84 5.86 0.83 -2.23
C PHE A 84 6.39 -0.26 -3.16
N ASP A 85 6.36 -0.02 -4.49
CA ASP A 85 6.86 -0.96 -5.49
C ASP A 85 8.36 -1.29 -5.28
N THR A 86 9.17 -0.32 -4.81
CA THR A 86 10.59 -0.52 -4.52
C THR A 86 10.84 -1.36 -3.27
N VAL A 87 10.00 -1.19 -2.24
CA VAL A 87 10.10 -1.92 -0.96
C VAL A 87 9.45 -3.30 -1.03
N ASP A 88 8.51 -3.52 -1.97
CA ASP A 88 7.70 -4.73 -2.03
C ASP A 88 8.45 -5.96 -2.53
N HIS A 89 9.13 -6.64 -1.62
CA HIS A 89 9.75 -7.95 -1.81
C HIS A 89 8.88 -9.09 -1.26
N THR A 90 7.61 -8.85 -0.96
CA THR A 90 6.71 -9.85 -0.39
C THR A 90 6.42 -11.01 -1.35
N VAL A 91 6.20 -12.18 -0.80
CA VAL A 91 5.95 -13.43 -1.53
C VAL A 91 4.46 -13.75 -1.60
N SER A 92 3.68 -13.22 -0.66
CA SER A 92 2.25 -13.49 -0.52
C SER A 92 1.41 -12.21 -0.58
N VAL A 93 0.13 -12.38 -0.88
CA VAL A 93 -0.85 -11.28 -0.83
C VAL A 93 -1.08 -10.77 0.60
N CYS A 94 -0.90 -11.61 1.62
CA CYS A 94 -0.98 -11.19 3.03
C CYS A 94 0.13 -10.19 3.37
N GLY A 95 1.38 -10.48 2.94
CA GLY A 95 2.53 -9.60 3.12
C GLY A 95 2.37 -8.29 2.38
N GLU A 96 1.88 -8.35 1.15
CA GLU A 96 1.61 -7.16 0.33
C GLU A 96 0.55 -6.24 0.97
N GLU A 97 -0.55 -6.82 1.48
CA GLU A 97 -1.57 -6.06 2.22
C GLU A 97 -1.01 -5.47 3.52
N TYR A 98 -0.20 -6.23 4.26
CA TYR A 98 0.42 -5.74 5.49
C TYR A 98 1.41 -4.60 5.22
N LEU A 99 2.28 -4.73 4.20
CA LEU A 99 3.25 -3.71 3.80
C LEU A 99 2.55 -2.42 3.38
N TYR A 100 1.51 -2.52 2.54
CA TYR A 100 0.73 -1.35 2.13
C TYR A 100 0.10 -0.64 3.33
N THR A 101 -0.51 -1.41 4.23
CA THR A 101 -1.10 -0.89 5.47
C THR A 101 -0.04 -0.23 6.36
N ALA A 102 1.14 -0.82 6.50
CA ALA A 102 2.22 -0.27 7.31
C ALA A 102 2.74 1.08 6.78
N LEU A 103 2.85 1.25 5.46
CA LEU A 103 3.23 2.53 4.86
C LEU A 103 2.14 3.58 4.95
N ARG A 104 0.87 3.18 4.87
CA ARG A 104 -0.28 4.09 5.02
C ARG A 104 -0.54 4.48 6.48
N MET A 105 -0.20 3.62 7.44
CA MET A 105 -0.37 3.82 8.87
C MET A 105 0.99 3.74 9.59
N PRO A 106 1.91 4.70 9.34
CA PRO A 106 3.28 4.61 9.84
C PRO A 106 3.40 4.91 11.33
N VAL A 107 2.40 5.55 11.94
CA VAL A 107 2.40 5.86 13.39
C VAL A 107 2.14 4.58 14.18
N THR A 108 3.18 4.04 14.79
CA THR A 108 3.13 2.75 15.50
C THR A 108 3.74 2.87 16.90
N THR A 109 3.38 1.91 17.78
CA THR A 109 3.97 1.81 19.13
C THR A 109 5.41 1.27 19.08
N THR A 110 6.15 1.46 20.17
CA THR A 110 7.52 0.97 20.28
C THR A 110 7.57 -0.55 20.19
N GLU A 111 6.62 -1.24 20.82
CA GLU A 111 6.54 -2.72 20.82
C GLU A 111 6.38 -3.28 19.40
N ILE A 112 5.54 -2.66 18.58
CA ILE A 112 5.36 -3.07 17.18
C ILE A 112 6.66 -2.87 16.39
N ARG A 113 7.35 -1.74 16.58
CA ARG A 113 8.61 -1.46 15.89
C ARG A 113 9.73 -2.41 16.32
N GLU A 114 9.83 -2.72 17.61
CA GLU A 114 10.81 -3.66 18.13
C GLU A 114 10.58 -5.08 17.63
N GLU A 115 9.33 -5.51 17.59
CA GLU A 115 8.99 -6.84 17.06
C GLU A 115 9.26 -6.94 15.54
N ARG A 116 8.94 -5.91 14.76
CA ARG A 116 9.33 -5.83 13.35
C ARG A 116 10.84 -5.93 13.19
N GLU A 117 11.61 -5.18 14.00
CA GLU A 117 13.07 -5.22 13.96
C GLU A 117 13.64 -6.59 14.30
N ARG A 118 13.10 -7.24 15.34
CA ARG A 118 13.48 -8.59 15.74
C ARG A 118 13.29 -9.60 14.60
N LEU A 119 12.15 -9.54 13.93
CA LEU A 119 11.85 -10.43 12.80
C LEU A 119 12.73 -10.12 11.59
N MET A 120 12.93 -8.86 11.25
CA MET A 120 13.81 -8.47 10.14
C MET A 120 15.25 -8.96 10.36
N LYS A 121 15.78 -8.80 11.59
CA LYS A 121 17.10 -9.30 11.97
C LYS A 121 17.17 -10.83 11.88
N LEU A 122 16.15 -11.54 12.40
CA LEU A 122 16.06 -12.99 12.28
C LEU A 122 16.18 -13.45 10.82
N PHE A 123 15.44 -12.84 9.91
CA PHE A 123 15.45 -13.24 8.50
C PHE A 123 16.70 -12.79 7.74
N ALA A 124 17.35 -11.72 8.14
CA ALA A 124 18.64 -11.30 7.58
C ALA A 124 19.76 -12.30 7.97
N GLU A 125 19.81 -12.71 9.24
CA GLU A 125 20.89 -13.53 9.79
C GLU A 125 20.67 -15.04 9.62
N ASN A 126 19.41 -15.52 9.57
CA ASN A 126 19.08 -16.95 9.50
C ASN A 126 18.44 -17.34 8.16
N GLN A 127 19.28 -17.78 7.21
CA GLN A 127 18.82 -18.21 5.90
C GLN A 127 17.84 -19.40 5.96
N LYS A 128 18.02 -20.36 6.88
CA LYS A 128 17.13 -21.52 7.01
C LYS A 128 15.72 -21.09 7.44
N ALA A 129 15.63 -20.21 8.44
CA ALA A 129 14.36 -19.64 8.90
C ALA A 129 13.67 -18.85 7.77
N ARG A 130 14.43 -18.01 7.05
CA ARG A 130 13.94 -17.26 5.90
C ARG A 130 13.33 -18.17 4.82
N GLU A 131 14.05 -19.19 4.39
CA GLU A 131 13.60 -20.11 3.34
C GLU A 131 12.40 -20.96 3.76
N ALA A 132 12.35 -21.41 4.99
CA ALA A 132 11.21 -22.16 5.53
C ALA A 132 9.93 -21.31 5.51
N VAL A 133 10.01 -20.03 5.93
CA VAL A 133 8.87 -19.10 5.89
C VAL A 133 8.49 -18.76 4.44
N GLN A 134 9.46 -18.45 3.57
CA GLN A 134 9.19 -18.19 2.14
C GLN A 134 8.50 -19.37 1.47
N LYS A 135 8.93 -20.61 1.74
CA LYS A 135 8.32 -21.84 1.22
C LYS A 135 6.85 -21.96 1.64
N ALA A 136 6.55 -21.68 2.90
CA ALA A 136 5.17 -21.70 3.38
C ALA A 136 4.31 -20.61 2.71
N LEU A 137 4.83 -19.38 2.63
CA LEU A 137 4.12 -18.23 2.05
C LEU A 137 3.85 -18.37 0.55
N LEU A 138 4.69 -19.10 -0.20
CA LEU A 138 4.44 -19.42 -1.61
C LEU A 138 3.10 -20.16 -1.84
N LEU A 139 2.59 -20.89 -0.83
CA LEU A 139 1.28 -21.55 -0.90
C LEU A 139 0.11 -20.56 -0.90
N MET A 140 0.31 -19.39 -0.31
CA MET A 140 -0.69 -18.31 -0.32
C MET A 140 -0.80 -17.69 -1.72
N GLY A 141 0.33 -17.46 -2.36
CA GLY A 141 0.42 -16.80 -3.66
C GLY A 141 0.22 -15.28 -3.57
N LYS A 142 0.51 -14.59 -4.68
CA LYS A 142 0.45 -13.11 -4.75
C LYS A 142 -0.23 -12.57 -6.02
N GLU A 143 0.17 -13.01 -7.21
CA GLU A 143 -0.11 -12.30 -8.46
C GLU A 143 -1.59 -12.22 -8.85
N LYS A 144 -2.35 -13.29 -8.63
CA LYS A 144 -3.78 -13.39 -9.02
C LYS A 144 -4.72 -13.43 -7.81
N MET A 145 -4.21 -13.04 -6.63
CA MET A 145 -4.95 -13.13 -5.39
C MET A 145 -5.42 -11.73 -4.97
N ASN A 146 -6.65 -11.66 -4.48
CA ASN A 146 -7.14 -10.48 -3.80
C ASN A 146 -6.66 -10.47 -2.34
N PRO A 147 -6.54 -9.30 -1.71
CA PRO A 147 -6.21 -9.17 -0.30
C PRO A 147 -7.19 -9.98 0.58
N PRO A 148 -6.71 -10.71 1.61
CA PRO A 148 -7.58 -11.49 2.49
C PRO A 148 -8.68 -10.67 3.15
N THR A 149 -8.40 -9.43 3.56
CA THR A 149 -9.40 -8.54 4.17
C THR A 149 -10.56 -8.24 3.22
N GLU A 150 -10.29 -8.08 1.91
CA GLU A 150 -11.34 -7.87 0.91
C GLU A 150 -12.18 -9.12 0.69
N GLU A 151 -11.52 -10.28 0.51
CA GLU A 151 -12.22 -11.56 0.30
C GLU A 151 -13.13 -11.91 1.49
N ILE A 152 -12.65 -11.71 2.71
CA ILE A 152 -13.44 -11.97 3.92
C ILE A 152 -14.59 -10.96 4.03
N ALA A 153 -14.37 -9.69 3.72
CA ALA A 153 -15.42 -8.68 3.79
C ALA A 153 -16.58 -8.95 2.82
N VAL A 154 -16.31 -9.54 1.65
CA VAL A 154 -17.36 -10.00 0.72
C VAL A 154 -18.25 -11.04 1.40
N LEU A 155 -17.67 -12.01 2.11
CA LEU A 155 -18.45 -13.02 2.85
C LEU A 155 -19.24 -12.42 4.01
N MET A 156 -18.67 -11.42 4.72
CA MET A 156 -19.36 -10.77 5.85
C MET A 156 -20.58 -9.95 5.40
N ALA A 157 -20.52 -9.37 4.20
CA ALA A 157 -21.61 -8.59 3.63
C ALA A 157 -22.80 -9.44 3.14
N GLU A 158 -22.58 -10.74 2.87
CA GLU A 158 -23.62 -11.60 2.34
C GLU A 158 -24.67 -11.97 3.42
N PRO A 159 -25.97 -11.78 3.14
CA PRO A 159 -27.01 -12.26 4.04
C PRO A 159 -27.07 -13.78 4.01
N GLY A 160 -27.18 -14.42 5.16
CA GLY A 160 -27.38 -15.86 5.25
C GLY A 160 -28.84 -16.24 4.92
N GLU A 161 -29.20 -16.36 3.66
CA GLU A 161 -30.58 -16.64 3.19
C GLU A 161 -30.94 -18.14 3.16
N LYS A 162 -30.33 -18.95 4.01
CA LYS A 162 -30.52 -20.41 4.05
C LYS A 162 -32.00 -20.80 4.08
N GLY A 163 -32.84 -20.10 4.87
CA GLY A 163 -34.27 -20.39 4.98
C GLY A 163 -35.04 -20.26 3.67
N LYS A 164 -34.69 -19.27 2.85
CA LYS A 164 -35.25 -19.04 1.54
C LYS A 164 -34.96 -20.20 0.57
N TYR A 165 -33.72 -20.66 0.53
CA TYR A 165 -33.33 -21.78 -0.34
C TYR A 165 -33.92 -23.10 0.14
N LEU A 166 -34.04 -23.34 1.46
CA LEU A 166 -34.71 -24.50 2.04
C LEU A 166 -36.19 -24.51 1.69
N LEU A 167 -36.89 -23.37 1.77
CA LEU A 167 -38.30 -23.26 1.40
C LEU A 167 -38.50 -23.61 -0.07
N MET A 168 -37.67 -23.06 -0.99
CA MET A 168 -37.75 -23.33 -2.42
C MET A 168 -37.46 -24.81 -2.74
N ALA A 169 -36.47 -25.41 -2.10
CA ALA A 169 -36.17 -26.84 -2.21
C ALA A 169 -37.34 -27.70 -1.66
N GLY A 170 -37.95 -27.28 -0.55
CA GLY A 170 -39.11 -27.94 0.02
C GLY A 170 -40.33 -27.96 -0.89
N ILE A 171 -40.57 -26.87 -1.64
CA ILE A 171 -41.65 -26.84 -2.67
C ILE A 171 -41.36 -27.85 -3.79
N ALA A 172 -40.12 -28.02 -4.22
CA ALA A 172 -39.77 -29.04 -5.21
C ALA A 172 -40.02 -30.47 -4.65
N VAL A 173 -39.65 -30.74 -3.37
CA VAL A 173 -39.94 -32.02 -2.73
C VAL A 173 -41.44 -32.26 -2.59
N LEU A 174 -42.21 -31.23 -2.20
CA LEU A 174 -43.67 -31.29 -2.15
C LEU A 174 -44.28 -31.64 -3.53
N GLY A 175 -43.74 -31.04 -4.61
CA GLY A 175 -44.15 -31.37 -5.98
C GLY A 175 -43.96 -32.85 -6.30
N ILE A 176 -42.85 -33.47 -5.87
CA ILE A 176 -42.62 -34.92 -6.03
C ILE A 176 -43.68 -35.72 -5.26
N GLY A 177 -43.99 -35.34 -4.01
CA GLY A 177 -45.02 -35.99 -3.23
C GLY A 177 -46.41 -35.89 -3.86
N LEU A 178 -46.76 -34.74 -4.46
CA LEU A 178 -48.03 -34.52 -5.13
C LEU A 178 -48.19 -35.35 -6.42
N LEU A 179 -47.11 -35.80 -7.04
CA LEU A 179 -47.19 -36.71 -8.20
C LEU A 179 -47.92 -38.02 -7.86
N PHE A 180 -47.84 -38.48 -6.61
CA PHE A 180 -48.48 -39.73 -6.18
C PHE A 180 -49.94 -39.55 -5.69
N VAL A 181 -50.37 -38.31 -5.37
CA VAL A 181 -51.71 -38.02 -4.83
C VAL A 181 -52.56 -37.27 -5.87
N LEU A 182 -52.00 -36.25 -6.52
CA LEU A 182 -52.64 -35.38 -7.51
C LEU A 182 -51.67 -35.12 -8.69
N PRO A 183 -51.46 -36.07 -9.62
CA PRO A 183 -50.43 -36.00 -10.66
C PRO A 183 -50.41 -34.71 -11.46
N PRO A 184 -51.54 -34.14 -11.96
CA PRO A 184 -51.49 -32.89 -12.72
C PRO A 184 -50.94 -31.69 -11.93
N LEU A 185 -51.31 -31.62 -10.63
CA LEU A 185 -50.85 -30.58 -9.73
C LEU A 185 -49.35 -30.78 -9.39
N GLY A 186 -48.94 -32.04 -9.19
CA GLY A 186 -47.54 -32.39 -8.96
C GLY A 186 -46.63 -31.95 -10.10
N VAL A 187 -47.05 -32.23 -11.35
CA VAL A 187 -46.32 -31.78 -12.58
C VAL A 187 -46.23 -30.25 -12.65
N ALA A 188 -47.31 -29.53 -12.39
CA ALA A 188 -47.36 -28.08 -12.39
C ALA A 188 -46.42 -27.47 -11.35
N VAL A 189 -46.39 -27.99 -10.11
CA VAL A 189 -45.52 -27.55 -9.01
C VAL A 189 -44.06 -27.83 -9.35
N LEU A 190 -43.73 -29.01 -9.91
CA LEU A 190 -42.35 -29.35 -10.29
C LEU A 190 -41.85 -28.45 -11.42
N PHE A 191 -42.70 -28.18 -12.44
CA PHE A 191 -42.33 -27.27 -13.50
C PHE A 191 -42.06 -25.83 -12.98
N ALA A 192 -42.99 -25.33 -12.13
CA ALA A 192 -42.82 -24.01 -11.50
C ALA A 192 -41.56 -23.97 -10.62
N SER A 193 -41.26 -25.03 -9.85
CA SER A 193 -40.03 -25.13 -9.08
C SER A 193 -38.77 -25.17 -9.94
N MET A 194 -38.81 -25.90 -11.06
CA MET A 194 -37.67 -25.96 -12.00
C MET A 194 -37.34 -24.58 -12.56
N VAL A 195 -38.35 -23.84 -13.01
CA VAL A 195 -38.17 -22.48 -13.54
C VAL A 195 -37.71 -21.52 -12.41
N GLY A 196 -38.40 -21.52 -11.27
CA GLY A 196 -38.12 -20.64 -10.16
C GLY A 196 -36.72 -20.88 -9.57
N ASN A 197 -36.35 -22.14 -9.34
CA ASN A 197 -35.04 -22.51 -8.78
C ASN A 197 -33.91 -22.24 -9.80
N GLY A 198 -34.14 -22.48 -11.10
CA GLY A 198 -33.19 -22.15 -12.16
C GLY A 198 -32.91 -20.64 -12.25
N LEU A 199 -33.97 -19.81 -12.20
CA LEU A 199 -33.82 -18.35 -12.19
C LEU A 199 -33.10 -17.86 -10.91
N MET A 200 -33.42 -18.44 -9.75
CA MET A 200 -32.76 -18.12 -8.50
C MET A 200 -31.28 -18.48 -8.55
N HIS A 201 -30.93 -19.69 -8.97
CA HIS A 201 -29.56 -20.13 -9.12
C HIS A 201 -28.77 -19.24 -10.07
N GLY A 202 -29.36 -18.84 -11.22
CA GLY A 202 -28.73 -17.91 -12.17
C GLY A 202 -28.45 -16.52 -11.56
N ARG A 203 -29.35 -16.00 -10.73
CA ARG A 203 -29.16 -14.71 -10.03
C ARG A 203 -28.06 -14.78 -8.98
N GLU A 204 -27.99 -15.86 -8.24
CA GLU A 204 -27.05 -16.03 -7.12
C GLU A 204 -25.67 -16.58 -7.56
N SER A 205 -25.54 -17.01 -8.83
CA SER A 205 -24.29 -17.64 -9.32
C SER A 205 -23.04 -16.76 -9.16
N LYS A 206 -23.17 -15.43 -9.36
CA LYS A 206 -22.07 -14.48 -9.18
C LYS A 206 -21.63 -14.37 -7.71
N LYS A 207 -22.59 -14.38 -6.77
CA LYS A 207 -22.30 -14.36 -5.33
C LYS A 207 -21.59 -15.65 -4.92
N LEU A 208 -22.08 -16.79 -5.42
CA LEU A 208 -21.47 -18.09 -5.19
C LEU A 208 -20.02 -18.12 -5.71
N GLU A 209 -19.75 -17.60 -6.91
CA GLU A 209 -18.41 -17.52 -7.48
C GLU A 209 -17.47 -16.66 -6.62
N SER A 210 -17.93 -15.49 -6.18
CA SER A 210 -17.16 -14.61 -5.29
C SER A 210 -16.86 -15.29 -3.95
N ALA A 211 -17.84 -15.98 -3.36
CA ALA A 211 -17.65 -16.73 -2.12
C ALA A 211 -16.67 -17.90 -2.28
N LEU A 212 -16.69 -18.60 -3.41
CA LEU A 212 -15.72 -19.68 -3.68
C LEU A 212 -14.28 -19.16 -3.72
N LYS A 213 -14.04 -17.94 -4.24
CA LYS A 213 -12.73 -17.27 -4.19
C LYS A 213 -12.31 -17.01 -2.74
N ALA A 214 -13.21 -16.48 -1.93
CA ALA A 214 -12.96 -16.22 -0.51
C ALA A 214 -12.74 -17.52 0.30
N PHE A 215 -13.52 -18.59 0.04
CA PHE A 215 -13.26 -19.91 0.64
C PHE A 215 -11.90 -20.47 0.24
N GLY A 216 -11.51 -20.30 -1.04
CA GLY A 216 -10.17 -20.63 -1.53
C GLY A 216 -9.08 -19.84 -0.80
N CYS A 217 -9.31 -18.57 -0.47
CA CYS A 217 -8.41 -17.76 0.34
C CYS A 217 -8.24 -18.36 1.76
N ILE A 218 -9.34 -18.66 2.45
CA ILE A 218 -9.32 -19.28 3.79
C ILE A 218 -8.58 -20.61 3.79
N LEU A 219 -8.80 -21.45 2.78
CA LEU A 219 -8.11 -22.75 2.65
C LEU A 219 -6.60 -22.58 2.43
N ARG A 220 -6.19 -21.56 1.67
CA ARG A 220 -4.77 -21.24 1.48
C ARG A 220 -4.13 -20.71 2.77
N LEU A 221 -4.80 -19.82 3.50
CA LEU A 221 -4.34 -19.35 4.82
C LEU A 221 -4.08 -20.54 5.75
N GLN A 222 -5.06 -21.45 5.89
CA GLN A 222 -4.93 -22.64 6.71
C GLN A 222 -3.76 -23.54 6.26
N ARG A 223 -3.61 -23.75 4.94
CA ARG A 223 -2.55 -24.58 4.40
C ARG A 223 -1.17 -23.95 4.66
N THR A 224 -1.04 -22.63 4.52
CA THR A 224 0.19 -21.88 4.78
C THR A 224 0.57 -21.96 6.27
N ALA A 225 -0.38 -21.75 7.18
CA ALA A 225 -0.18 -21.88 8.62
C ALA A 225 0.28 -23.30 9.01
N ARG A 226 -0.35 -24.33 8.43
CA ARG A 226 0.02 -25.73 8.65
C ARG A 226 1.41 -26.06 8.13
N GLU A 227 1.81 -25.51 6.97
CA GLU A 227 3.14 -25.73 6.41
C GLU A 227 4.21 -25.11 7.31
N LEU A 228 3.96 -23.91 7.81
CA LEU A 228 4.86 -23.21 8.74
C LEU A 228 5.02 -23.94 10.09
N GLY A 229 4.01 -24.70 10.51
CA GLY A 229 4.05 -25.51 11.74
C GLY A 229 4.78 -26.86 11.62
N LYS A 230 5.21 -27.28 10.41
CA LYS A 230 5.86 -28.60 10.22
C LYS A 230 7.25 -28.69 10.82
N GLU A 231 8.00 -27.61 10.80
CA GLU A 231 9.37 -27.55 11.29
C GLU A 231 9.46 -26.47 12.37
N LYS A 232 10.14 -26.75 13.48
CA LYS A 232 10.39 -25.75 14.50
C LYS A 232 11.42 -24.74 14.01
N ILE A 233 11.05 -23.47 13.98
CA ILE A 233 11.91 -22.38 13.54
C ILE A 233 12.25 -21.54 14.77
N SER A 234 13.54 -21.58 15.17
CA SER A 234 14.02 -20.79 16.31
C SER A 234 13.75 -19.30 16.10
N GLY A 235 13.14 -18.67 17.10
CA GLY A 235 12.74 -17.27 17.08
C GLY A 235 11.33 -17.02 16.52
N LEU A 236 10.60 -18.06 16.06
CA LEU A 236 9.21 -17.96 15.58
C LEU A 236 8.22 -18.80 16.41
N GLU A 237 8.64 -19.36 17.55
CA GLU A 237 7.84 -20.30 18.35
C GLU A 237 6.48 -19.72 18.72
N MET A 238 6.42 -18.43 19.08
CA MET A 238 5.18 -17.73 19.44
C MET A 238 4.21 -17.68 18.24
N TYR A 239 4.71 -17.33 17.05
CA TYR A 239 3.89 -17.28 15.83
C TYR A 239 3.42 -18.67 15.41
N GLN A 240 4.33 -19.67 15.45
CA GLN A 240 3.99 -21.05 15.10
C GLN A 240 2.90 -21.60 16.03
N LYS A 241 3.00 -21.37 17.34
CA LYS A 241 1.99 -21.78 18.31
C LYS A 241 0.64 -21.10 18.05
N ARG A 242 0.62 -19.78 17.85
CA ARG A 242 -0.59 -19.02 17.58
C ARG A 242 -1.26 -19.45 16.28
N LEU A 243 -0.50 -19.63 15.20
CA LEU A 243 -0.98 -20.12 13.91
C LEU A 243 -1.51 -21.56 14.00
N GLU A 244 -0.89 -22.42 14.81
CA GLU A 244 -1.37 -23.78 15.06
C GLU A 244 -2.71 -23.79 15.82
N GLU A 245 -2.86 -22.93 16.84
CA GLU A 245 -4.11 -22.77 17.58
C GLU A 245 -5.25 -22.27 16.67
N GLN A 246 -4.98 -21.26 15.85
CA GLN A 246 -5.92 -20.72 14.87
C GLN A 246 -6.28 -21.78 13.81
N GLU A 247 -5.29 -22.54 13.31
CA GLU A 247 -5.51 -23.64 12.36
C GLU A 247 -6.45 -24.70 12.92
N LYS A 248 -6.24 -25.10 14.18
CA LYS A 248 -7.13 -26.05 14.88
C LYS A 248 -8.53 -25.51 15.02
N GLN A 249 -8.68 -24.24 15.43
CA GLN A 249 -9.96 -23.56 15.56
C GLN A 249 -10.73 -23.52 14.23
N LEU A 250 -10.05 -23.28 13.10
CA LEU A 250 -10.68 -23.17 11.79
C LEU A 250 -10.99 -24.51 11.11
N ARG A 251 -10.50 -25.66 11.61
CA ARG A 251 -10.72 -26.98 11.00
C ARG A 251 -12.17 -27.32 10.68
N PRO A 252 -13.16 -27.06 11.58
CA PRO A 252 -14.55 -27.39 11.29
C PRO A 252 -15.10 -26.67 10.07
N ILE A 253 -14.80 -25.37 9.94
CA ILE A 253 -15.32 -24.56 8.84
C ILE A 253 -14.54 -24.81 7.54
N THR A 254 -13.23 -25.02 7.60
CA THR A 254 -12.39 -25.27 6.41
C THR A 254 -12.71 -26.63 5.78
N ARG A 255 -13.17 -27.63 6.54
CA ARG A 255 -13.69 -28.88 5.96
C ARG A 255 -14.90 -28.60 5.06
N LYS A 256 -15.87 -27.82 5.54
CA LYS A 256 -17.06 -27.43 4.77
C LYS A 256 -16.69 -26.60 3.54
N CYS A 257 -15.81 -25.60 3.68
CA CYS A 257 -15.29 -24.82 2.55
C CYS A 257 -14.65 -25.71 1.48
N ARG A 258 -13.85 -26.70 1.90
CA ARG A 258 -13.17 -27.64 0.98
C ARG A 258 -14.16 -28.50 0.22
N THR A 259 -15.18 -29.04 0.87
CA THR A 259 -16.23 -29.82 0.20
C THR A 259 -16.87 -29.00 -0.90
N LEU A 260 -17.28 -27.76 -0.61
CA LEU A 260 -17.95 -26.88 -1.56
C LEU A 260 -17.06 -26.50 -2.76
N VAL A 261 -15.79 -26.17 -2.51
CA VAL A 261 -14.82 -25.83 -3.56
C VAL A 261 -14.55 -27.05 -4.46
N ASN A 262 -14.29 -28.22 -3.88
CA ASN A 262 -13.99 -29.44 -4.64
C ASN A 262 -15.20 -29.92 -5.47
N THR A 263 -16.42 -29.80 -4.97
CA THR A 263 -17.64 -30.16 -5.69
C THR A 263 -17.80 -29.34 -6.99
N LYS A 264 -17.41 -28.06 -6.96
CA LYS A 264 -17.50 -27.18 -8.15
C LYS A 264 -16.35 -27.42 -9.13
N GLU A 265 -15.14 -27.72 -8.67
CA GLU A 265 -13.98 -28.03 -9.55
C GLU A 265 -14.14 -29.39 -10.26
N SER A 266 -14.91 -30.32 -9.69
CA SER A 266 -15.07 -31.70 -10.16
C SER A 266 -16.12 -31.86 -11.29
N GLN A 267 -16.76 -30.80 -11.76
CA GLN A 267 -17.94 -30.85 -12.67
C GLN A 267 -17.61 -31.08 -14.17
N GLY A 268 -16.60 -31.87 -14.50
CA GLY A 268 -16.27 -32.24 -15.87
C GLY A 268 -16.63 -33.71 -16.20
N GLY A 269 -17.76 -33.95 -16.92
CA GLY A 269 -18.16 -35.29 -17.38
C GLY A 269 -19.70 -35.48 -17.47
N ALA A 270 -20.21 -36.36 -18.33
CA ALA A 270 -21.65 -36.56 -18.53
C ALA A 270 -22.42 -36.98 -17.24
N ALA A 271 -21.83 -37.81 -16.40
CA ALA A 271 -22.44 -38.19 -15.12
C ALA A 271 -22.53 -37.00 -14.15
N ASN A 272 -21.60 -36.06 -14.25
CA ASN A 272 -21.58 -34.85 -13.44
C ASN A 272 -22.61 -33.81 -13.90
N MET A 273 -23.05 -33.83 -15.15
CA MET A 273 -24.12 -32.96 -15.64
C MET A 273 -25.46 -33.30 -14.96
N ILE A 274 -25.82 -34.57 -14.85
CA ILE A 274 -27.05 -34.99 -14.14
C ILE A 274 -26.99 -34.55 -12.68
N PHE A 275 -25.85 -34.72 -12.04
CA PHE A 275 -25.63 -34.29 -10.65
C PHE A 275 -25.71 -32.76 -10.51
N ALA A 276 -25.19 -32.00 -11.44
CA ALA A 276 -25.29 -30.55 -11.49
C ALA A 276 -26.75 -30.07 -11.66
N TYR A 277 -27.53 -30.70 -12.53
CA TYR A 277 -28.97 -30.41 -12.67
C TYR A 277 -29.74 -30.71 -11.38
N PHE A 278 -29.45 -31.82 -10.70
CA PHE A 278 -30.06 -32.17 -9.44
C PHE A 278 -29.71 -31.13 -8.33
N HIS A 279 -28.45 -30.73 -8.24
CA HIS A 279 -28.01 -29.68 -7.31
C HIS A 279 -28.69 -28.33 -7.58
N THR A 280 -28.83 -27.94 -8.86
CA THR A 280 -29.51 -26.69 -9.24
C THR A 280 -31.02 -26.79 -8.97
N PHE A 281 -31.65 -27.94 -9.26
CA PHE A 281 -33.08 -28.15 -9.07
C PHE A 281 -33.49 -28.06 -7.60
N PHE A 282 -32.69 -28.63 -6.67
CA PHE A 282 -32.94 -28.58 -5.23
C PHE A 282 -32.18 -27.45 -4.53
N LEU A 283 -31.46 -26.59 -5.25
CA LEU A 283 -30.64 -25.49 -4.71
C LEU A 283 -29.65 -25.94 -3.63
N LEU A 284 -29.15 -27.19 -3.71
CA LEU A 284 -28.29 -27.79 -2.67
C LEU A 284 -26.99 -27.02 -2.48
N ASP A 285 -26.40 -26.56 -3.57
CA ASP A 285 -25.19 -25.73 -3.55
C ASP A 285 -25.43 -24.37 -2.89
N LEU A 286 -26.59 -23.72 -3.07
CA LEU A 286 -26.93 -22.47 -2.40
C LEU A 286 -27.27 -22.66 -0.92
N ILE A 287 -27.89 -23.79 -0.54
CA ILE A 287 -28.15 -24.16 0.86
C ILE A 287 -26.83 -24.39 1.59
N GLU A 288 -25.92 -25.16 0.97
CA GLU A 288 -24.59 -25.44 1.52
C GLU A 288 -23.76 -24.16 1.60
N TYR A 289 -23.71 -23.36 0.54
CA TYR A 289 -23.09 -22.05 0.49
C TYR A 289 -23.55 -21.15 1.65
N SER A 290 -24.86 -20.96 1.82
CA SER A 290 -25.41 -20.11 2.88
C SER A 290 -25.07 -20.63 4.27
N SER A 291 -25.02 -21.96 4.45
CA SER A 291 -24.57 -22.58 5.71
C SER A 291 -23.10 -22.33 6.01
N VAL A 292 -22.24 -22.38 4.97
CA VAL A 292 -20.79 -22.12 5.12
C VAL A 292 -20.54 -20.64 5.39
N VAL A 293 -21.19 -19.72 4.66
CA VAL A 293 -21.08 -18.27 4.89
C VAL A 293 -21.45 -17.91 6.33
N SER A 294 -22.62 -18.40 6.80
CA SER A 294 -23.04 -18.15 8.17
C SER A 294 -22.06 -18.73 9.21
N GLY A 295 -21.45 -19.88 8.91
CA GLY A 295 -20.42 -20.47 9.75
C GLY A 295 -19.12 -19.65 9.77
N VAL A 296 -18.64 -19.16 8.62
CA VAL A 296 -17.41 -18.35 8.51
C VAL A 296 -17.47 -17.07 9.33
N LYS A 297 -18.65 -16.43 9.42
CA LYS A 297 -18.86 -15.22 10.24
C LYS A 297 -18.41 -15.40 11.70
N SER A 298 -18.61 -16.57 12.27
CA SER A 298 -18.17 -16.86 13.65
C SER A 298 -16.66 -16.97 13.81
N TYR A 299 -15.92 -17.12 12.70
CA TYR A 299 -14.45 -17.27 12.67
C TYR A 299 -13.73 -16.07 12.06
N GLU A 300 -14.44 -15.00 11.71
CA GLU A 300 -13.88 -13.80 11.05
C GLU A 300 -12.60 -13.32 11.74
N LYS A 301 -12.67 -13.09 13.07
CA LYS A 301 -11.53 -12.60 13.84
C LYS A 301 -10.31 -13.53 13.76
N ALA A 302 -10.52 -14.84 13.84
CA ALA A 302 -9.42 -15.81 13.76
C ALA A 302 -8.80 -15.87 12.35
N ILE A 303 -9.62 -15.74 11.31
CA ILE A 303 -9.16 -15.72 9.92
C ILE A 303 -8.32 -14.47 9.63
N LEU A 304 -8.83 -13.28 10.05
CA LEU A 304 -8.11 -12.02 9.85
C LEU A 304 -6.83 -11.97 10.66
N GLN A 305 -6.82 -12.49 11.90
CA GLN A 305 -5.61 -12.57 12.73
C GLN A 305 -4.56 -13.51 12.11
N MET A 306 -4.99 -14.65 11.54
CA MET A 306 -4.09 -15.55 10.80
C MET A 306 -3.47 -14.86 9.58
N ALA A 307 -4.28 -14.10 8.83
CA ALA A 307 -3.79 -13.33 7.69
C ALA A 307 -2.80 -12.25 8.11
N GLU A 308 -3.04 -11.58 9.24
CA GLU A 308 -2.17 -10.56 9.80
C GLU A 308 -0.83 -11.15 10.29
N ASP A 309 -0.84 -12.29 10.99
CA ASP A 309 0.37 -12.97 11.44
C ASP A 309 1.25 -13.41 10.26
N LEU A 310 0.65 -14.02 9.24
CA LEU A 310 1.36 -14.39 8.01
C LEU A 310 1.83 -13.15 7.24
N GLY A 311 1.02 -12.10 7.22
CA GLY A 311 1.36 -10.81 6.62
C GLY A 311 2.56 -10.14 7.28
N LEU A 312 2.62 -10.13 8.60
CA LEU A 312 3.75 -9.59 9.37
C LEU A 312 5.06 -10.35 9.09
N LEU A 313 5.00 -11.69 9.03
CA LEU A 313 6.19 -12.49 8.70
C LEU A 313 6.71 -12.18 7.30
N ASP A 314 5.83 -12.07 6.32
CA ASP A 314 6.20 -11.75 4.93
C ASP A 314 6.66 -10.29 4.77
N PHE A 315 6.03 -9.35 5.49
CA PHE A 315 6.47 -7.97 5.61
C PHE A 315 7.92 -7.90 6.14
N ALA A 316 8.23 -8.63 7.20
CA ALA A 316 9.56 -8.62 7.80
C ALA A 316 10.61 -9.22 6.85
N LEU A 317 10.25 -10.26 6.07
CA LEU A 317 11.08 -10.80 4.98
C LEU A 317 11.32 -9.74 3.90
N SER A 318 10.27 -9.05 3.47
CA SER A 318 10.33 -7.98 2.47
C SER A 318 11.24 -6.84 2.92
N ALA A 319 11.04 -6.34 4.13
CA ALA A 319 11.83 -5.24 4.69
C ALA A 319 13.31 -5.63 4.89
N ALA A 320 13.59 -6.86 5.34
CA ALA A 320 14.95 -7.36 5.44
C ALA A 320 15.65 -7.47 4.07
N SER A 321 14.94 -7.98 3.05
CA SER A 321 15.44 -8.05 1.68
C SER A 321 15.67 -6.67 1.06
N TYR A 322 14.77 -5.71 1.33
CA TYR A 322 14.91 -4.33 0.91
C TYR A 322 16.17 -3.68 1.53
N ARG A 323 16.39 -3.83 2.85
CA ARG A 323 17.58 -3.34 3.52
C ARG A 323 18.89 -3.84 2.89
N GLU A 324 18.93 -5.12 2.53
CA GLU A 324 20.10 -5.73 1.85
C GLU A 324 20.34 -5.14 0.46
N SER A 325 19.30 -4.59 -0.20
CA SER A 325 19.42 -3.95 -1.51
C SER A 325 19.95 -2.50 -1.45
N LEU A 326 20.03 -1.91 -0.25
CA LEU A 326 20.43 -0.50 -0.04
C LEU A 326 21.94 -0.36 0.05
N SER A 327 22.49 0.75 -0.42
CA SER A 327 23.91 1.08 -0.27
C SER A 327 24.31 1.23 1.19
N TYR A 328 23.47 1.91 1.95
CA TYR A 328 23.52 2.02 3.41
C TYR A 328 22.15 2.41 3.95
N TYR A 329 21.92 2.11 5.19
CA TYR A 329 20.74 2.51 5.97
C TYR A 329 21.09 2.52 7.46
N CYS A 330 20.25 3.15 8.27
CA CYS A 330 20.33 3.03 9.71
C CYS A 330 18.98 2.62 10.32
N ARG A 331 19.05 2.06 11.52
CA ARG A 331 17.89 1.92 12.40
C ARG A 331 17.62 3.27 13.03
N PRO A 332 16.39 3.84 12.91
CA PRO A 332 16.04 5.11 13.52
C PRO A 332 16.07 5.06 15.05
N GLU A 333 16.54 6.14 15.68
CA GLU A 333 16.39 6.39 17.10
C GLU A 333 15.18 7.30 17.33
N PHE A 334 14.12 6.77 17.95
CA PHE A 334 12.93 7.57 18.26
C PHE A 334 13.04 8.20 19.64
N LEU A 335 12.80 9.50 19.66
CA LEU A 335 12.84 10.35 20.85
C LEU A 335 11.48 10.39 21.53
N ASP A 336 11.46 10.70 22.82
CA ASP A 336 10.22 10.96 23.57
C ASP A 336 9.58 12.27 23.08
N GLU A 337 8.40 12.16 22.46
CA GLU A 337 7.66 13.30 21.88
C GLU A 337 7.36 14.42 22.90
N LYS A 338 7.13 14.05 24.18
CA LYS A 338 6.80 15.02 25.24
C LYS A 338 7.98 15.91 25.61
N LYS A 339 9.20 15.42 25.40
CA LYS A 339 10.44 16.13 25.75
C LYS A 339 11.08 16.82 24.55
N ALA A 340 10.90 16.26 23.37
CA ALA A 340 11.68 16.63 22.21
C ALA A 340 10.95 17.57 21.22
N GLY A 341 9.63 17.74 21.35
CA GLY A 341 8.84 18.37 20.29
C GLY A 341 8.93 17.59 18.97
N CYS A 342 8.43 18.16 17.88
CA CYS A 342 8.57 17.55 16.57
C CYS A 342 9.91 17.96 15.94
N ARG A 343 10.87 17.01 15.85
CA ARG A 343 12.18 17.25 15.24
C ARG A 343 12.73 16.02 14.54
N ILE A 344 13.62 16.25 13.58
CA ILE A 344 14.36 15.23 12.85
C ILE A 344 15.83 15.68 12.74
N ASP A 345 16.74 14.79 13.10
CA ASP A 345 18.17 14.91 12.94
C ASP A 345 18.64 13.75 12.05
N ALA A 346 19.09 14.04 10.84
CA ALA A 346 19.49 13.04 9.85
C ALA A 346 20.83 13.39 9.21
N GLU A 347 21.70 12.38 9.10
CA GLU A 347 23.01 12.49 8.44
C GLU A 347 23.03 11.69 7.14
N GLU A 348 23.45 12.33 6.07
CA GLU A 348 23.57 11.73 4.72
C GLU A 348 22.26 11.01 4.29
N LEU A 349 21.14 11.71 4.40
CA LEU A 349 19.82 11.25 4.00
C LEU A 349 19.68 11.25 2.48
N TYR A 350 19.24 10.14 1.87
CA TYR A 350 19.05 10.04 0.42
C TYR A 350 17.68 9.47 0.03
N HIS A 351 17.25 9.80 -1.20
CA HIS A 351 15.92 9.44 -1.70
C HIS A 351 15.91 8.05 -2.35
N PRO A 352 14.97 7.14 -1.96
CA PRO A 352 14.95 5.75 -2.43
C PRO A 352 14.73 5.57 -3.93
N LEU A 353 14.06 6.51 -4.60
CA LEU A 353 13.72 6.41 -6.02
C LEU A 353 14.79 6.95 -6.96
N LEU A 354 15.82 7.62 -6.44
CA LEU A 354 16.90 8.16 -7.29
C LEU A 354 17.99 7.11 -7.52
N THR A 355 18.47 7.03 -8.76
CA THR A 355 19.55 6.11 -9.14
C THR A 355 20.90 6.56 -8.57
N HIS A 356 21.17 7.87 -8.60
CA HIS A 356 22.38 8.50 -8.08
C HIS A 356 22.01 9.64 -7.15
N PRO A 357 21.51 9.33 -5.93
CA PRO A 357 21.07 10.36 -4.99
C PRO A 357 22.28 11.12 -4.43
N VAL A 358 22.15 12.44 -4.32
CA VAL A 358 23.04 13.26 -3.50
C VAL A 358 22.49 13.25 -2.08
N ALA A 359 23.27 12.74 -1.14
CA ALA A 359 22.88 12.68 0.26
C ALA A 359 23.07 14.05 0.94
N ASN A 360 22.12 14.43 1.78
CA ASN A 360 22.14 15.67 2.55
C ASN A 360 21.94 15.41 4.04
N SER A 361 22.53 16.25 4.87
CA SER A 361 22.37 16.20 6.33
C SER A 361 21.56 17.41 6.79
N LEU A 362 20.66 17.20 7.75
CA LEU A 362 19.84 18.27 8.31
C LEU A 362 19.47 17.99 9.76
N TYR A 363 19.67 18.99 10.62
CA TYR A 363 18.99 19.09 11.90
C TYR A 363 17.76 20.00 11.72
N ALA A 364 16.58 19.43 11.80
CA ALA A 364 15.31 20.11 11.59
C ALA A 364 14.50 20.15 12.87
N GLU A 365 14.20 21.35 13.35
CA GLU A 365 13.35 21.61 14.52
C GLU A 365 12.49 22.85 14.24
N GLY A 366 11.19 22.74 14.45
CA GLY A 366 10.24 23.84 14.23
C GLY A 366 10.00 24.16 12.76
N GLY A 367 10.51 25.28 12.26
CA GLY A 367 10.31 25.74 10.89
C GLY A 367 11.60 25.72 10.07
N ILE A 368 11.56 25.17 8.88
CA ILE A 368 12.62 25.21 7.88
C ILE A 368 12.08 25.85 6.61
N LEU A 369 12.73 26.90 6.13
CA LEU A 369 12.38 27.58 4.87
C LEU A 369 13.45 27.32 3.82
N LEU A 370 13.06 26.73 2.69
CA LEU A 370 13.94 26.35 1.59
C LEU A 370 13.78 27.33 0.43
N THR A 371 14.90 27.87 -0.05
CA THR A 371 14.96 28.76 -1.22
C THR A 371 15.87 28.18 -2.32
N GLY A 372 15.80 28.74 -3.52
CA GLY A 372 16.57 28.32 -4.70
C GLY A 372 15.69 28.16 -5.93
N SER A 373 16.29 27.89 -7.10
CA SER A 373 15.58 27.73 -8.37
C SER A 373 14.74 26.46 -8.44
N ASN A 374 13.84 26.34 -9.44
CA ASN A 374 12.96 25.17 -9.58
C ASN A 374 13.71 23.85 -9.86
N ALA A 375 14.87 23.91 -10.52
CA ALA A 375 15.67 22.72 -10.82
C ALA A 375 16.70 22.36 -9.73
N SER A 376 16.81 23.16 -8.66
CA SER A 376 17.88 23.03 -7.65
C SER A 376 17.74 21.82 -6.72
N GLY A 377 16.57 21.18 -6.67
CA GLY A 377 16.34 19.97 -5.85
C GLY A 377 15.54 20.17 -4.57
N LYS A 378 14.97 21.37 -4.30
CA LYS A 378 14.14 21.67 -3.11
C LYS A 378 13.04 20.64 -2.88
N SER A 379 12.15 20.48 -3.86
CA SER A 379 10.99 19.57 -3.77
C SER A 379 11.44 18.13 -3.58
N THR A 380 12.52 17.71 -4.24
CA THR A 380 13.10 16.36 -4.09
C THR A 380 13.63 16.15 -2.68
N PHE A 381 14.31 17.14 -2.10
CA PHE A 381 14.81 17.07 -0.72
C PHE A 381 13.68 17.00 0.30
N MET A 382 12.63 17.81 0.13
CA MET A 382 11.46 17.78 1.01
C MET A 382 10.74 16.43 0.94
N LYS A 383 10.53 15.87 -0.27
CA LYS A 383 10.01 14.51 -0.45
C LYS A 383 10.90 13.49 0.24
N ASN A 384 12.23 13.63 0.12
CA ASN A 384 13.19 12.74 0.78
C ASN A 384 13.02 12.70 2.30
N MET A 385 12.86 13.87 2.94
CA MET A 385 12.62 13.97 4.37
C MET A 385 11.32 13.24 4.78
N ALA A 386 10.21 13.50 4.08
CA ALA A 386 8.91 12.91 4.37
C ALA A 386 8.88 11.40 4.12
N VAL A 387 9.43 10.93 2.98
CA VAL A 387 9.51 9.50 2.65
C VAL A 387 10.35 8.75 3.68
N ASN A 388 11.52 9.29 4.07
CA ASN A 388 12.34 8.66 5.10
C ASN A 388 11.67 8.66 6.48
N ALA A 389 10.90 9.68 6.83
CA ALA A 389 10.10 9.66 8.07
C ALA A 389 9.04 8.55 8.04
N ILE A 390 8.38 8.31 6.89
CA ILE A 390 7.45 7.18 6.72
C ILE A 390 8.19 5.84 6.83
N LEU A 391 9.30 5.67 6.11
CA LEU A 391 10.08 4.43 6.13
C LEU A 391 10.67 4.15 7.51
N ALA A 392 11.15 5.19 8.22
CA ALA A 392 11.64 5.09 9.58
C ALA A 392 10.57 4.51 10.53
N GLN A 393 9.35 5.03 10.45
CA GLN A 393 8.24 4.63 11.31
C GLN A 393 7.61 3.30 10.91
N ALA A 394 7.42 3.05 9.61
CA ALA A 394 6.77 1.85 9.09
C ALA A 394 7.70 0.64 9.08
N LEU A 395 8.94 0.81 8.60
CA LEU A 395 9.91 -0.26 8.37
C LEU A 395 11.09 -0.24 9.34
N ASN A 396 11.09 0.67 10.32
CA ASN A 396 12.23 0.86 11.22
C ASN A 396 13.56 1.09 10.47
N THR A 397 13.50 1.75 9.30
CA THR A 397 14.59 1.90 8.35
C THR A 397 14.62 3.32 7.82
N SER A 398 15.75 4.00 7.95
CA SER A 398 16.01 5.27 7.27
C SER A 398 17.19 5.12 6.31
N LEU A 399 17.05 5.68 5.12
CA LEU A 399 18.09 5.70 4.09
C LEU A 399 19.08 6.84 4.41
N SER A 400 19.79 6.70 5.53
CA SER A 400 20.73 7.67 6.09
C SER A 400 21.81 6.97 6.90
N LYS A 401 22.90 7.66 7.23
CA LYS A 401 23.90 7.15 8.17
C LYS A 401 23.44 7.22 9.62
N ARG A 402 22.65 8.24 9.95
CA ARG A 402 22.02 8.42 11.26
C ARG A 402 20.65 9.07 11.09
N TYR A 403 19.70 8.63 11.87
CA TYR A 403 18.36 9.23 11.95
C TYR A 403 17.88 9.23 13.40
N ARG A 404 17.57 10.43 13.91
CA ARG A 404 16.96 10.63 15.22
C ARG A 404 15.75 11.52 15.06
N GLY A 405 14.61 11.14 15.61
CA GLY A 405 13.39 11.93 15.44
C GLY A 405 12.27 11.44 16.35
N VAL A 406 11.11 12.08 16.25
CA VAL A 406 9.90 11.63 16.95
C VAL A 406 8.99 10.89 15.99
N VAL A 407 8.11 10.05 16.53
CA VAL A 407 7.02 9.47 15.74
C VAL A 407 5.99 10.56 15.48
N CYS A 408 5.70 10.84 14.23
CA CYS A 408 4.85 11.96 13.82
C CYS A 408 3.89 11.58 12.69
N ARG A 409 2.81 12.32 12.56
CA ARG A 409 1.97 12.31 11.35
C ARG A 409 2.71 13.03 10.23
N ILE A 410 2.53 12.59 9.00
CA ILE A 410 3.15 13.22 7.83
C ILE A 410 2.04 13.73 6.91
N MET A 411 2.08 15.01 6.57
CA MET A 411 1.12 15.64 5.66
C MET A 411 1.86 16.57 4.68
N THR A 412 1.42 16.58 3.43
CA THR A 412 2.05 17.41 2.39
C THR A 412 1.05 18.29 1.66
N SER A 413 1.53 19.37 1.08
CA SER A 413 0.86 20.20 0.07
C SER A 413 1.91 20.60 -0.95
N MET A 414 2.06 19.80 -2.04
CA MET A 414 3.17 19.98 -2.98
C MET A 414 2.68 20.04 -4.44
N ALA A 415 2.40 18.91 -5.06
CA ALA A 415 2.12 18.79 -6.49
C ALA A 415 0.61 18.77 -6.76
N LEU A 416 -0.09 19.82 -6.36
CA LEU A 416 -1.54 19.89 -6.58
C LEU A 416 -1.84 19.95 -8.08
N ARG A 417 -2.82 19.17 -8.52
CA ARG A 417 -3.32 19.15 -9.90
C ARG A 417 -4.74 19.69 -9.91
N ASP A 418 -5.12 20.33 -11.02
CA ASP A 418 -6.53 20.72 -11.22
C ASP A 418 -7.44 19.50 -11.08
N ASN A 419 -8.46 19.63 -10.28
CA ASN A 419 -9.49 18.61 -10.16
C ASN A 419 -10.63 18.90 -11.13
N LEU A 420 -10.35 18.72 -12.42
CA LEU A 420 -11.31 18.97 -13.50
C LEU A 420 -12.61 18.18 -13.32
N ALA A 421 -12.55 17.01 -12.69
CA ALA A 421 -13.72 16.17 -12.45
C ALA A 421 -14.71 16.79 -11.44
N GLN A 422 -14.22 17.64 -10.53
CA GLN A 422 -15.05 18.35 -9.53
C GLN A 422 -15.26 19.83 -9.86
N GLY A 423 -14.69 20.32 -10.98
CA GLY A 423 -14.80 21.73 -11.38
C GLY A 423 -14.09 22.70 -10.44
N GLU A 424 -13.15 22.21 -9.61
CA GLU A 424 -12.42 23.04 -8.66
C GLU A 424 -11.13 23.59 -9.29
N SER A 425 -10.92 24.91 -9.12
CA SER A 425 -9.68 25.53 -9.56
C SER A 425 -8.51 25.10 -8.68
N TYR A 426 -7.31 25.08 -9.25
CA TYR A 426 -6.05 24.81 -8.58
C TYR A 426 -5.93 25.55 -7.23
N PHE A 427 -6.27 26.83 -7.19
CA PHE A 427 -6.20 27.67 -6.00
C PHE A 427 -7.11 27.16 -4.86
N VAL A 428 -8.34 26.75 -5.17
CA VAL A 428 -9.27 26.20 -4.15
C VAL A 428 -8.75 24.88 -3.58
N VAL A 429 -8.19 24.02 -4.42
CA VAL A 429 -7.59 22.75 -3.97
C VAL A 429 -6.40 23.01 -3.05
N GLU A 430 -5.56 24.00 -3.37
CA GLU A 430 -4.43 24.41 -2.55
C GLU A 430 -4.88 24.93 -1.18
N VAL A 431 -5.86 25.83 -1.14
CA VAL A 431 -6.43 26.36 0.12
C VAL A 431 -7.01 25.23 0.99
N LYS A 432 -7.71 24.27 0.40
CA LYS A 432 -8.24 23.10 1.12
C LYS A 432 -7.11 22.24 1.69
N SER A 433 -6.02 22.05 0.94
CA SER A 433 -4.84 21.31 1.40
C SER A 433 -4.16 21.99 2.57
N LEU A 434 -3.97 23.31 2.51
CA LEU A 434 -3.42 24.09 3.63
C LEU A 434 -4.33 24.06 4.86
N LYS A 435 -5.65 24.22 4.67
CA LYS A 435 -6.64 24.13 5.76
C LYS A 435 -6.51 22.80 6.50
N ARG A 436 -6.42 21.67 5.79
CA ARG A 436 -6.24 20.31 6.34
C ARG A 436 -4.99 20.24 7.24
N ILE A 437 -3.85 20.81 6.80
CA ILE A 437 -2.60 20.83 7.57
C ILE A 437 -2.74 21.72 8.81
N LEU A 438 -3.36 22.91 8.67
CA LEU A 438 -3.61 23.82 9.77
C LEU A 438 -4.53 23.22 10.85
N GLU A 439 -5.55 22.46 10.46
CA GLU A 439 -6.42 21.75 11.39
C GLU A 439 -5.64 20.66 12.15
N ALA A 440 -4.87 19.84 11.44
CA ALA A 440 -4.03 18.80 12.06
C ALA A 440 -2.96 19.37 13.00
N SER A 441 -2.42 20.57 12.72
CA SER A 441 -1.42 21.24 13.56
C SER A 441 -1.92 21.63 14.95
N ARG A 442 -3.25 21.73 15.11
CA ARG A 442 -3.90 22.08 16.40
C ARG A 442 -3.98 20.88 17.35
N GLU A 443 -3.84 19.69 16.84
CA GLU A 443 -3.82 18.46 17.64
C GLU A 443 -2.48 18.35 18.39
N LYS A 444 -2.47 17.58 19.50
CA LYS A 444 -1.25 17.40 20.31
C LYS A 444 -0.23 16.44 19.67
N THR A 445 -0.65 15.64 18.71
CA THR A 445 0.20 14.66 18.03
C THR A 445 1.28 15.37 17.20
N PRO A 446 2.54 14.96 17.25
CA PRO A 446 3.59 15.54 16.42
C PRO A 446 3.23 15.45 14.92
N LEU A 447 3.53 16.53 14.21
CA LEU A 447 3.22 16.68 12.78
C LEU A 447 4.45 17.14 12.01
N LEU A 448 4.86 16.36 11.02
CA LEU A 448 5.74 16.80 9.94
C LEU A 448 4.87 17.27 8.78
N CYS A 449 4.90 18.56 8.47
CA CYS A 449 4.24 19.08 7.29
C CYS A 449 5.25 19.57 6.25
N VAL A 450 4.97 19.29 4.99
CA VAL A 450 5.82 19.64 3.85
C VAL A 450 4.98 20.44 2.85
N ILE A 451 5.39 21.68 2.58
CA ILE A 451 4.64 22.62 1.75
C ILE A 451 5.57 23.16 0.66
N ASP A 452 5.26 22.86 -0.60
CA ASP A 452 6.04 23.35 -1.74
C ASP A 452 5.30 24.51 -2.40
N GLU A 453 5.74 25.73 -2.10
CA GLU A 453 5.14 27.02 -2.45
C GLU A 453 3.70 27.20 -1.92
N VAL A 454 3.49 28.28 -1.22
CA VAL A 454 2.19 28.62 -0.64
C VAL A 454 1.45 29.57 -1.57
N LEU A 455 0.22 29.21 -1.99
CA LEU A 455 -0.70 30.06 -2.75
C LEU A 455 -0.14 30.58 -4.08
N ARG A 456 0.38 29.70 -4.93
CA ARG A 456 0.91 30.04 -6.27
C ARG A 456 -0.09 30.78 -7.18
N GLY A 457 -1.37 30.60 -6.98
CA GLY A 457 -2.43 31.04 -7.89
C GLY A 457 -2.91 32.49 -7.68
N THR A 458 -2.21 33.34 -6.87
CA THR A 458 -2.64 34.73 -6.61
C THR A 458 -1.54 35.75 -6.90
N ASN A 459 -1.85 37.05 -6.74
CA ASN A 459 -0.87 38.13 -6.94
C ASN A 459 0.23 38.08 -5.86
N THR A 460 1.40 38.66 -6.18
CA THR A 460 2.60 38.56 -5.33
C THR A 460 2.40 39.13 -3.93
N THR A 461 1.72 40.27 -3.78
CA THR A 461 1.53 40.89 -2.48
C THR A 461 0.63 40.06 -1.57
N GLU A 462 -0.50 39.60 -2.10
CA GLU A 462 -1.43 38.72 -1.35
C GLU A 462 -0.78 37.38 -1.04
N ARG A 463 0.00 36.81 -1.98
CA ARG A 463 0.71 35.55 -1.79
C ARG A 463 1.70 35.64 -0.63
N ILE A 464 2.56 36.68 -0.61
CA ILE A 464 3.57 36.87 0.45
C ILE A 464 2.87 37.05 1.81
N ALA A 465 1.86 37.92 1.90
CA ALA A 465 1.16 38.18 3.15
C ALA A 465 0.42 36.95 3.68
N ALA A 466 -0.25 36.19 2.80
CA ALA A 466 -0.95 34.97 3.18
C ALA A 466 0.02 33.84 3.53
N SER A 467 1.14 33.70 2.79
CA SER A 467 2.17 32.72 3.07
C SER A 467 2.83 32.95 4.42
N GLU A 468 3.22 34.18 4.72
CA GLU A 468 3.76 34.57 6.02
C GLU A 468 2.79 34.19 7.14
N SER A 469 1.51 34.58 7.02
CA SER A 469 0.50 34.29 8.04
C SER A 469 0.24 32.79 8.26
N VAL A 470 0.18 32.00 7.17
CA VAL A 470 0.00 30.54 7.23
C VAL A 470 1.20 29.87 7.86
N LEU A 471 2.42 30.23 7.44
CA LEU A 471 3.66 29.65 7.96
C LEU A 471 3.88 30.02 9.43
N ALA A 472 3.60 31.29 9.83
CA ALA A 472 3.64 31.70 11.23
C ALA A 472 2.64 30.90 12.10
N ALA A 473 1.42 30.64 11.60
CA ALA A 473 0.43 29.84 12.31
C ALA A 473 0.85 28.36 12.50
N LEU A 474 1.70 27.82 11.65
CA LEU A 474 2.28 26.47 11.75
C LEU A 474 3.45 26.39 12.73
N ARG A 475 3.98 27.50 13.22
CA ARG A 475 5.08 27.51 14.20
C ARG A 475 4.58 27.11 15.59
N ARG A 476 4.49 25.81 15.82
CA ARG A 476 4.03 25.17 17.07
C ARG A 476 5.06 24.13 17.53
N ALA A 477 5.15 23.90 18.83
CA ALA A 477 6.12 22.95 19.41
C ALA A 477 5.94 21.50 18.90
N ASN A 478 4.71 21.12 18.53
CA ASN A 478 4.38 19.79 17.99
C ASN A 478 4.48 19.72 16.45
N VAL A 479 4.91 20.79 15.77
CA VAL A 479 4.97 20.86 14.31
C VAL A 479 6.40 21.07 13.84
N LEU A 480 6.86 20.24 12.94
CA LEU A 480 8.01 20.47 12.10
C LEU A 480 7.50 20.81 10.69
N CYS A 481 7.67 22.06 10.27
CA CYS A 481 7.25 22.54 8.97
C CYS A 481 8.45 22.74 8.05
N LEU A 482 8.47 22.01 6.93
CA LEU A 482 9.39 22.25 5.82
C LEU A 482 8.61 22.96 4.72
N ALA A 483 8.95 24.22 4.46
CA ALA A 483 8.33 25.01 3.40
C ALA A 483 9.37 25.40 2.34
N ALA A 484 9.01 25.32 1.07
CA ALA A 484 9.80 25.90 0.00
C ALA A 484 9.11 27.13 -0.58
N THR A 485 9.89 28.11 -0.98
CA THR A 485 9.38 29.34 -1.60
C THR A 485 10.37 29.94 -2.61
N HIS A 486 9.83 30.67 -3.57
CA HIS A 486 10.60 31.57 -4.45
C HIS A 486 10.54 33.03 -4.01
N ASP A 487 9.68 33.35 -3.04
CA ASP A 487 9.55 34.71 -2.50
C ASP A 487 10.65 34.95 -1.46
N THR A 488 11.68 35.68 -1.85
CA THR A 488 12.83 35.99 -0.99
C THR A 488 12.46 36.85 0.22
N GLU A 489 11.37 37.61 0.13
CA GLU A 489 10.82 38.43 1.21
C GLU A 489 10.46 37.55 2.43
N LEU A 490 9.97 36.34 2.21
CA LEU A 490 9.60 35.41 3.30
C LEU A 490 10.84 34.99 4.12
N THR A 491 12.02 34.96 3.52
CA THR A 491 13.25 34.61 4.25
C THR A 491 13.61 35.65 5.33
N TYR A 492 13.22 36.91 5.10
CA TYR A 492 13.37 38.00 6.07
C TYR A 492 12.17 38.06 7.02
N LEU A 493 10.95 38.00 6.50
CA LEU A 493 9.72 38.12 7.31
C LEU A 493 9.59 37.00 8.36
N LEU A 494 10.15 35.83 8.10
CA LEU A 494 10.07 34.64 8.96
C LEU A 494 11.41 34.27 9.63
N GLU A 495 12.43 35.13 9.62
CA GLU A 495 13.78 34.80 10.11
C GLU A 495 13.82 34.37 11.59
N ASP A 496 12.94 34.92 12.45
CA ASP A 496 12.82 34.54 13.85
C ASP A 496 12.04 33.22 14.07
N LEU A 497 11.31 32.75 13.06
CA LEU A 497 10.43 31.59 13.16
C LEU A 497 10.93 30.38 12.38
N TYR A 498 11.64 30.60 11.26
CA TYR A 498 12.10 29.59 10.33
C TYR A 498 13.60 29.69 10.10
N THR A 499 14.29 28.56 10.16
CA THR A 499 15.70 28.49 9.78
C THR A 499 15.77 28.42 8.26
N ASN A 500 16.51 29.36 7.67
CA ASN A 500 16.67 29.44 6.22
C ASN A 500 17.74 28.45 5.74
N TYR A 501 17.43 27.73 4.69
CA TYR A 501 18.35 26.91 3.89
C TYR A 501 18.11 27.15 2.41
N HIS A 502 19.11 26.83 1.59
CA HIS A 502 18.98 26.97 0.15
C HIS A 502 19.69 25.87 -0.61
N PHE A 503 19.32 25.74 -1.86
CA PHE A 503 20.03 24.98 -2.89
C PHE A 503 20.53 25.95 -3.95
N GLU A 504 21.81 25.91 -4.25
CA GLU A 504 22.44 26.81 -5.20
C GLU A 504 22.87 26.04 -6.46
N GLU A 505 22.65 26.65 -7.61
CA GLU A 505 23.21 26.21 -8.88
C GLU A 505 24.60 26.81 -9.11
N GLN A 506 25.49 26.05 -9.71
CA GLN A 506 26.79 26.52 -10.13
C GLN A 506 26.73 26.87 -11.61
N ILE A 507 26.83 28.16 -11.91
CA ILE A 507 26.78 28.69 -13.27
C ILE A 507 28.21 28.97 -13.70
N THR A 508 28.64 28.34 -14.82
CA THR A 508 29.86 28.65 -15.52
C THR A 508 29.50 29.26 -16.87
N ALA A 509 30.49 29.90 -17.56
CA ALA A 509 30.23 30.50 -18.86
C ALA A 509 29.72 29.52 -19.93
N GLN A 510 29.83 28.22 -19.72
CA GLN A 510 29.50 27.18 -20.71
C GLN A 510 28.48 26.14 -20.21
N SER A 511 28.17 26.11 -18.92
CA SER A 511 27.28 25.09 -18.35
C SER A 511 26.64 25.53 -17.04
N ILE A 512 25.45 24.94 -16.75
CA ILE A 512 24.81 25.02 -15.44
C ILE A 512 24.88 23.62 -14.83
N SER A 513 25.39 23.52 -13.62
CA SER A 513 25.38 22.31 -12.84
C SER A 513 24.60 22.52 -11.54
N PHE A 514 23.90 21.45 -11.13
CA PHE A 514 23.11 21.43 -9.91
C PHE A 514 23.76 20.45 -8.94
N PRO A 515 24.51 20.93 -7.93
CA PRO A 515 25.20 20.05 -6.97
C PRO A 515 24.23 19.34 -6.03
N TYR A 516 22.99 19.81 -5.93
CA TYR A 516 21.93 19.27 -5.07
C TYR A 516 22.33 19.19 -3.59
N ARG A 517 23.18 20.11 -3.13
CA ARG A 517 23.62 20.21 -1.74
C ARG A 517 22.84 21.27 -0.99
N LEU A 518 22.43 20.93 0.22
CA LEU A 518 21.72 21.82 1.13
C LEU A 518 22.74 22.72 1.84
N GLU A 519 22.54 24.02 1.75
CA GLU A 519 23.38 25.03 2.42
C GLU A 519 22.54 25.89 3.36
N GLN A 520 23.14 26.35 4.47
CA GLN A 520 22.46 27.19 5.44
C GLN A 520 22.38 28.64 4.95
N GLY A 521 21.26 29.30 5.26
CA GLY A 521 20.96 30.68 4.89
C GLY A 521 20.06 30.79 3.65
N PRO A 522 19.63 32.02 3.29
CA PRO A 522 18.80 32.26 2.11
C PRO A 522 19.63 32.19 0.80
N ALA A 523 19.00 31.80 -0.31
CA ALA A 523 19.62 31.84 -1.64
C ALA A 523 20.01 33.28 -2.01
N ARG A 524 21.22 33.46 -2.52
CA ARG A 524 21.77 34.78 -2.91
C ARG A 524 21.68 35.01 -4.42
N GLY A 525 21.58 33.97 -5.24
CA GLY A 525 21.60 34.03 -6.69
C GLY A 525 20.24 34.29 -7.32
N LYS A 526 20.20 35.21 -8.31
CA LYS A 526 19.05 35.42 -9.22
C LYS A 526 19.44 34.90 -10.60
N ASN A 527 19.34 33.57 -10.80
CA ASN A 527 19.94 32.89 -11.92
C ASN A 527 19.00 32.59 -13.10
N ALA A 528 17.69 32.98 -12.98
CA ALA A 528 16.70 32.66 -14.00
C ALA A 528 17.03 33.25 -15.39
N ILE A 529 17.55 34.47 -15.44
CA ILE A 529 17.89 35.12 -16.71
C ILE A 529 19.14 34.47 -17.31
N ALA A 530 20.16 34.17 -16.51
CA ALA A 530 21.35 33.43 -16.94
C ALA A 530 21.00 32.05 -17.52
N LEU A 531 19.99 31.37 -16.95
CA LEU A 531 19.46 30.12 -17.45
C LEU A 531 18.88 30.26 -18.87
N LEU A 532 18.15 31.35 -19.17
CA LEU A 532 17.64 31.62 -20.51
C LEU A 532 18.78 31.70 -21.54
N GLY A 533 19.88 32.37 -21.21
CA GLY A 533 21.06 32.47 -22.06
C GLY A 533 21.70 31.11 -22.34
N ASN A 534 21.91 30.31 -21.29
CA ASN A 534 22.49 28.97 -21.40
C ASN A 534 21.61 27.97 -22.18
N MET A 535 20.29 28.20 -22.21
CA MET A 535 19.35 27.39 -23.00
C MET A 535 19.25 27.85 -24.47
N GLY A 536 20.06 28.81 -24.91
CA GLY A 536 20.12 29.24 -26.29
C GLY A 536 19.09 30.30 -26.70
N ILE A 537 18.47 30.99 -25.73
CA ILE A 537 17.64 32.18 -26.03
C ILE A 537 18.53 33.29 -26.57
N ASP A 538 18.02 34.07 -27.54
CA ASP A 538 18.74 35.16 -28.19
C ASP A 538 19.38 36.10 -27.14
N GLU A 539 20.69 36.33 -27.32
CA GLU A 539 21.50 37.14 -26.40
C GLU A 539 20.94 38.57 -26.20
N LYS A 540 20.26 39.12 -27.21
CA LYS A 540 19.60 40.44 -27.11
C LYS A 540 18.45 40.40 -26.12
N ILE A 541 17.66 39.29 -26.08
CA ILE A 541 16.55 39.12 -25.16
C ILE A 541 17.11 38.96 -23.74
N VAL A 542 18.16 38.16 -23.57
CA VAL A 542 18.81 37.94 -22.26
C VAL A 542 19.36 39.24 -21.69
N LYS A 543 20.18 39.99 -22.46
CA LYS A 543 20.74 41.28 -22.06
C LYS A 543 19.65 42.32 -21.73
N GLN A 544 18.56 42.32 -22.50
CA GLN A 544 17.44 43.19 -22.19
C GLN A 544 16.75 42.83 -20.88
N ALA A 545 16.56 41.53 -20.62
CA ALA A 545 15.98 41.07 -19.36
C ALA A 545 16.86 41.43 -18.16
N GLU A 546 18.18 41.23 -18.26
CA GLU A 546 19.17 41.66 -17.25
C GLU A 546 19.09 43.15 -16.95
N ARG A 547 19.10 43.97 -18.00
CA ARG A 547 19.01 45.43 -17.84
C ARG A 547 17.70 45.83 -17.14
N ARG A 548 16.58 45.26 -17.56
CA ARG A 548 15.28 45.58 -16.96
C ARG A 548 15.15 45.09 -15.49
N ALA A 549 15.73 43.96 -15.17
CA ALA A 549 15.79 43.50 -13.79
C ALA A 549 16.62 44.45 -12.90
N ALA A 550 17.79 44.90 -13.38
CA ALA A 550 18.65 45.86 -12.69
C ALA A 550 17.98 47.24 -12.55
N GLU A 551 17.28 47.71 -13.59
CA GLU A 551 16.49 48.96 -13.53
C GLU A 551 15.41 48.88 -12.44
N PHE A 552 14.65 47.78 -12.38
CA PHE A 552 13.63 47.58 -11.36
C PHE A 552 14.21 47.51 -9.95
N GLU A 553 15.32 46.82 -9.76
CA GLU A 553 16.02 46.75 -8.46
C GLU A 553 16.44 48.12 -7.94
N THR A 554 16.75 49.02 -8.85
CA THR A 554 17.20 50.38 -8.51
C THR A 554 16.04 51.36 -8.28
N THR A 555 14.98 51.21 -9.07
CA THR A 555 13.86 52.19 -9.11
C THR A 555 12.61 51.74 -8.41
N GLY A 556 12.44 50.44 -8.12
CA GLY A 556 11.22 49.85 -7.57
C GLY A 556 10.02 49.88 -8.53
N SER A 557 10.21 50.25 -9.81
CA SER A 557 9.14 50.42 -10.79
C SER A 557 9.49 49.88 -12.17
N TRP A 558 8.50 49.35 -12.89
CA TRP A 558 8.65 48.90 -14.27
C TRP A 558 8.37 50.05 -15.26
N GLU A 559 9.33 50.41 -16.09
CA GLU A 559 9.06 51.30 -17.24
C GLU A 559 8.33 50.51 -18.36
N LYS A 560 7.49 51.25 -19.15
CA LYS A 560 6.87 50.66 -20.35
C LYS A 560 7.94 50.26 -21.39
N ASN A 561 7.79 49.05 -21.95
CA ASN A 561 8.72 48.60 -22.96
C ASN A 561 8.62 49.42 -24.25
N LYS A 562 9.68 50.11 -24.64
CA LYS A 562 9.78 50.94 -25.85
C LYS A 562 10.33 50.16 -27.07
N PHE A 563 10.58 48.85 -26.92
CA PHE A 563 11.35 48.06 -27.91
C PHE A 563 10.53 47.51 -29.10
N LEU A 564 9.22 47.65 -29.08
CA LEU A 564 8.30 47.14 -30.13
C LEU A 564 7.70 48.25 -30.98
N ARG A 565 8.45 49.38 -31.20
CA ARG A 565 8.07 50.40 -32.18
C ARG A 565 9.16 50.53 -33.21
#